data_2caeec4c55e5103b8df94e88394af227
#
_entry.id   2caeec4c55e5103b8df94e88394af227
#
_cell.length_a   1.000
_cell.length_b   1.000
_cell.length_c   1.000
_cell.angle_alpha   90.00
_cell.angle_beta   90.00
_cell.angle_gamma   90.00
#
_symmetry.space_group_name_H-M   'P 1'
#
loop_
_entity.id
_entity.type
_entity.pdbx_description
1 polymer ?
#
loop_
_entity_poly.entity_id
_entity_poly.type
_entity_poly.pdbx_seq_one_letter_code
_entity_poly.pdbx_strand_id
1 'polypeptide(L)'
;SLGLCLPYSPFSCPGFPGTRHSSVLAMSRMWARSVLFLGGINLEVRGIEHIPSDKNICFVSNHQSSFDIPVVMASLPRVIGFMAKKELKYVPFLSSWMKTIGCLFLDRKNPRQAIEVFEEGTRQIRNGRAKLIFPEGTRSRDGKMKPVRSGALKLAFRSDATVVPLTI
;
A
#
# COMPACT_ATOMS: atom_id res chain seq x y z
N SER A 1 -20.52 20.89 -32.30
CA SER A 1 -19.85 21.19 -31.02
C SER A 1 -18.90 20.06 -30.68
N LEU A 2 -17.62 20.26 -30.93
CA LEU A 2 -16.52 19.36 -30.59
C LEU A 2 -16.27 19.47 -29.07
N GLY A 3 -16.70 18.45 -28.33
CA GLY A 3 -16.33 18.27 -26.94
C GLY A 3 -14.87 17.85 -26.85
N LEU A 4 -13.99 18.76 -26.40
CA LEU A 4 -12.61 18.46 -26.03
C LEU A 4 -12.65 17.54 -24.79
N CYS A 5 -12.41 16.27 -25.00
CA CYS A 5 -12.12 15.34 -23.92
C CYS A 5 -10.71 15.65 -23.43
N LEU A 6 -10.59 16.43 -22.35
CA LEU A 6 -9.32 16.62 -21.65
C LEU A 6 -8.85 15.25 -21.10
N PRO A 7 -7.58 14.89 -21.24
CA PRO A 7 -7.09 13.65 -20.70
C PRO A 7 -7.26 13.65 -19.18
N TYR A 8 -8.02 12.71 -18.70
CA TYR A 8 -8.25 12.45 -17.28
C TYR A 8 -6.90 12.26 -16.57
N SER A 9 -6.52 13.22 -15.71
CA SER A 9 -5.32 13.10 -14.88
C SER A 9 -5.60 12.08 -13.76
N PRO A 10 -4.96 10.90 -13.76
CA PRO A 10 -5.24 9.85 -12.78
C PRO A 10 -4.72 10.16 -11.37
N PHE A 11 -4.31 11.42 -11.10
CA PHE A 11 -3.50 11.77 -9.93
C PHE A 11 -4.11 12.75 -8.93
N SER A 12 -5.36 13.17 -9.09
CA SER A 12 -6.00 14.04 -8.11
C SER A 12 -6.79 13.27 -7.06
N CYS A 13 -6.13 12.73 -6.05
CA CYS A 13 -6.81 12.37 -4.82
C CYS A 13 -7.15 13.63 -4.01
N PRO A 14 -8.43 13.89 -3.64
CA PRO A 14 -8.78 15.00 -2.78
C PRO A 14 -8.07 14.84 -1.42
N GLY A 15 -7.35 15.88 -1.01
CA GLY A 15 -6.61 15.91 0.25
C GLY A 15 -5.09 15.90 0.16
N PHE A 16 -4.53 15.67 -1.05
CA PHE A 16 -3.11 15.91 -1.32
C PHE A 16 -2.96 16.93 -2.45
N PRO A 17 -2.23 18.02 -2.26
CA PRO A 17 -1.86 18.90 -3.37
C PRO A 17 -1.08 18.05 -4.38
N GLY A 18 -1.52 18.04 -5.64
CA GLY A 18 -1.09 17.12 -6.71
C GLY A 18 0.44 16.97 -6.85
N THR A 19 1.19 18.05 -6.65
CA THR A 19 2.65 18.06 -6.72
C THR A 19 3.33 17.24 -5.61
N ARG A 20 2.84 17.29 -4.37
CA ARG A 20 3.38 16.49 -3.26
C ARG A 20 3.16 15.00 -3.47
N HIS A 21 2.01 14.63 -4.00
CA HIS A 21 1.68 13.22 -4.26
C HIS A 21 2.58 12.64 -5.35
N SER A 22 2.82 13.38 -6.42
CA SER A 22 3.71 12.98 -7.52
C SER A 22 5.15 12.81 -7.07
N SER A 23 5.67 13.73 -6.26
CA SER A 23 7.04 13.64 -5.74
C SER A 23 7.22 12.44 -4.81
N VAL A 24 6.26 12.18 -3.90
CA VAL A 24 6.30 11.03 -2.99
C VAL A 24 6.24 9.73 -3.78
N LEU A 25 5.40 9.64 -4.80
CA LEU A 25 5.32 8.46 -5.67
C LEU A 25 6.63 8.23 -6.43
N ALA A 26 7.20 9.29 -7.03
CA ALA A 26 8.46 9.20 -7.76
C ALA A 26 9.61 8.74 -6.86
N MET A 27 9.75 9.32 -5.68
CA MET A 27 10.76 8.91 -4.70
C MET A 27 10.57 7.47 -4.22
N SER A 28 9.33 7.06 -3.95
CA SER A 28 9.00 5.68 -3.54
C SER A 28 9.38 4.69 -4.62
N ARG A 29 9.06 4.99 -5.87
CA ARG A 29 9.40 4.15 -7.02
C ARG A 29 10.90 4.09 -7.29
N MET A 30 11.57 5.23 -7.21
CA MET A 30 13.03 5.29 -7.38
C MET A 30 13.72 4.41 -6.33
N TRP A 31 13.39 4.58 -5.07
CA TRP A 31 13.90 3.75 -3.98
C TRP A 31 13.61 2.26 -4.21
N ALA A 32 12.37 1.93 -4.52
CA ALA A 32 11.96 0.55 -4.74
C ALA A 32 12.71 -0.10 -5.91
N ARG A 33 12.82 0.60 -7.03
CA ARG A 33 13.59 0.14 -8.20
C ARG A 33 15.07 -0.04 -7.90
N SER A 34 15.67 0.86 -7.12
CA SER A 34 17.06 0.73 -6.70
C SER A 34 17.26 -0.53 -5.83
N VAL A 35 16.35 -0.79 -4.91
CA VAL A 35 16.39 -2.00 -4.07
C VAL A 35 16.27 -3.27 -4.92
N LEU A 36 15.35 -3.30 -5.88
CA LEU A 36 15.17 -4.45 -6.79
C LEU A 36 16.39 -4.66 -7.69
N PHE A 37 16.94 -3.58 -8.24
CA PHE A 37 18.14 -3.62 -9.07
C PHE A 37 19.34 -4.18 -8.30
N LEU A 38 19.62 -3.69 -7.10
CA LEU A 38 20.69 -4.19 -6.23
C LEU A 38 20.45 -5.64 -5.78
N GLY A 39 19.19 -6.07 -5.69
CA GLY A 39 18.81 -7.45 -5.42
C GLY A 39 18.86 -8.37 -6.64
N GLY A 40 19.21 -7.87 -7.84
CA GLY A 40 19.22 -8.64 -9.07
C GLY A 40 17.82 -9.10 -9.53
N ILE A 41 16.76 -8.41 -9.10
CA ILE A 41 15.37 -8.80 -9.35
C ILE A 41 14.87 -8.11 -10.61
N ASN A 42 14.49 -8.91 -11.60
CA ASN A 42 13.77 -8.46 -12.78
C ASN A 42 12.26 -8.47 -12.49
N LEU A 43 11.62 -7.32 -12.66
CA LEU A 43 10.21 -7.12 -12.38
C LEU A 43 9.40 -7.12 -13.68
N GLU A 44 8.48 -8.06 -13.79
CA GLU A 44 7.44 -8.06 -14.81
C GLU A 44 6.10 -7.78 -14.14
N VAL A 45 5.32 -6.85 -14.69
CA VAL A 45 4.02 -6.45 -14.13
C VAL A 45 2.94 -6.68 -15.18
N ARG A 46 1.87 -7.39 -14.78
CA ARG A 46 0.72 -7.67 -15.64
C ARG A 46 -0.57 -7.22 -14.96
N GLY A 47 -1.57 -6.81 -15.73
CA GLY A 47 -2.90 -6.46 -15.22
C GLY A 47 -3.00 -5.11 -14.52
N ILE A 48 -2.02 -4.23 -14.69
CA ILE A 48 -2.04 -2.89 -14.09
C ILE A 48 -3.19 -2.03 -14.62
N GLU A 49 -3.61 -2.29 -15.84
CA GLU A 49 -4.73 -1.67 -16.53
C GLU A 49 -6.09 -2.00 -15.92
N HIS A 50 -6.17 -3.08 -15.14
CA HIS A 50 -7.40 -3.50 -14.45
C HIS A 50 -7.57 -2.84 -13.08
N ILE A 51 -6.59 -2.03 -12.63
CA ILE A 51 -6.71 -1.32 -11.35
C ILE A 51 -7.78 -0.24 -11.49
N PRO A 52 -8.85 -0.29 -10.66
CA PRO A 52 -9.92 0.70 -10.74
C PRO A 52 -9.42 2.10 -10.44
N SER A 53 -10.09 3.09 -11.00
CA SER A 53 -9.83 4.51 -10.72
C SER A 53 -10.39 4.98 -9.38
N ASP A 54 -11.04 4.10 -8.63
CA ASP A 54 -11.66 4.39 -7.34
C ASP A 54 -10.69 5.07 -6.38
N LYS A 55 -11.24 5.93 -5.52
CA LYS A 55 -10.46 6.61 -4.50
C LYS A 55 -10.08 5.67 -3.35
N ASN A 56 -11.02 4.84 -2.94
CA ASN A 56 -10.88 3.95 -1.79
C ASN A 56 -10.42 2.57 -2.24
N ILE A 57 -9.13 2.34 -2.28
CA ILE A 57 -8.58 1.05 -2.72
C ILE A 57 -7.79 0.39 -1.60
N CYS A 58 -8.04 -0.90 -1.44
CA CYS A 58 -7.28 -1.79 -0.59
C CYS A 58 -6.69 -2.93 -1.43
N PHE A 59 -5.38 -2.93 -1.61
CA PHE A 59 -4.67 -4.04 -2.24
C PHE A 59 -4.49 -5.17 -1.24
N VAL A 60 -4.71 -6.39 -1.69
CA VAL A 60 -4.54 -7.60 -0.88
C VAL A 60 -3.59 -8.54 -1.60
N SER A 61 -2.50 -8.92 -0.97
CA SER A 61 -1.45 -9.74 -1.59
C SER A 61 -0.99 -10.87 -0.68
N ASN A 62 -0.50 -11.96 -1.25
CA ASN A 62 0.31 -12.94 -0.56
C ASN A 62 1.61 -12.30 -0.05
N HIS A 63 2.21 -12.88 1.01
CA HIS A 63 3.44 -12.33 1.62
C HIS A 63 4.52 -13.40 1.73
N GLN A 64 5.52 -13.34 0.87
CA GLN A 64 6.58 -14.36 0.79
C GLN A 64 7.95 -13.80 1.16
N SER A 65 8.23 -12.54 0.78
CA SER A 65 9.56 -11.97 0.86
C SER A 65 9.60 -10.59 1.53
N SER A 66 10.79 -10.15 1.87
CA SER A 66 11.05 -8.75 2.22
C SER A 66 11.00 -7.84 0.99
N PHE A 67 11.12 -8.41 -0.20
CA PHE A 67 11.07 -7.69 -1.46
C PHE A 67 9.64 -7.42 -1.94
N ASP A 68 8.61 -8.01 -1.33
CA ASP A 68 7.21 -7.78 -1.72
C ASP A 68 6.83 -6.28 -1.64
N ILE A 69 7.32 -5.57 -0.63
CA ILE A 69 7.07 -4.13 -0.50
C ILE A 69 7.73 -3.33 -1.63
N PRO A 70 9.04 -3.47 -1.92
CA PRO A 70 9.65 -2.86 -3.09
C PRO A 70 8.96 -3.22 -4.41
N VAL A 71 8.59 -4.50 -4.61
CA VAL A 71 7.88 -4.95 -5.81
C VAL A 71 6.58 -4.17 -6.00
N VAL A 72 5.74 -4.11 -4.97
CA VAL A 72 4.45 -3.39 -5.03
C VAL A 72 4.67 -1.88 -5.22
N MET A 73 5.63 -1.28 -4.51
CA MET A 73 5.92 0.15 -4.64
C MET A 73 6.48 0.53 -6.01
N ALA A 74 7.24 -0.35 -6.65
CA ALA A 74 7.78 -0.13 -8.01
C ALA A 74 6.69 -0.27 -9.08
N SER A 75 5.72 -1.16 -8.87
CA SER A 75 4.70 -1.55 -9.85
C SER A 75 3.50 -0.61 -9.89
N LEU A 76 2.97 -0.24 -8.73
CA LEU A 76 1.65 0.39 -8.68
C LEU A 76 1.68 1.90 -8.96
N PRO A 77 0.63 2.45 -9.65
CA PRO A 77 0.60 3.84 -10.09
C PRO A 77 0.17 4.83 -9.01
N ARG A 78 0.24 4.44 -7.72
CA ARG A 78 -0.14 5.31 -6.59
C ARG A 78 0.71 5.02 -5.34
N VAL A 79 0.74 5.99 -4.43
CA VAL A 79 1.40 5.83 -3.14
C VAL A 79 0.60 4.88 -2.27
N ILE A 80 1.27 3.89 -1.68
CA ILE A 80 0.63 2.83 -0.92
C ILE A 80 1.22 2.78 0.48
N GLY A 81 0.34 2.88 1.47
CA GLY A 81 0.68 2.61 2.86
C GLY A 81 0.43 1.14 3.21
N PHE A 82 1.16 0.62 4.18
CA PHE A 82 1.00 -0.75 4.67
C PHE A 82 1.09 -0.82 6.19
N MET A 83 0.72 -1.97 6.75
CA MET A 83 0.87 -2.22 8.17
C MET A 83 2.28 -2.69 8.48
N ALA A 84 2.96 -1.97 9.34
CA ALA A 84 4.33 -2.22 9.75
C ALA A 84 4.44 -2.57 11.23
N LYS A 85 5.53 -3.20 11.63
CA LYS A 85 5.81 -3.44 13.05
C LYS A 85 6.04 -2.12 13.79
N LYS A 86 5.59 -2.03 15.04
CA LYS A 86 5.74 -0.82 15.87
C LYS A 86 7.20 -0.37 16.04
N GLU A 87 8.15 -1.31 16.05
CA GLU A 87 9.58 -1.04 16.24
C GLU A 87 10.13 -0.12 15.15
N LEU A 88 9.60 -0.20 13.93
CA LEU A 88 10.00 0.68 12.81
C LEU A 88 9.62 2.15 13.03
N LYS A 89 8.71 2.44 13.98
CA LYS A 89 8.36 3.81 14.37
C LYS A 89 9.56 4.56 14.98
N TYR A 90 10.51 3.84 15.55
CA TYR A 90 11.67 4.40 16.26
C TYR A 90 12.91 4.52 15.38
N VAL A 91 12.86 4.07 14.13
CA VAL A 91 13.98 4.23 13.18
C VAL A 91 13.92 5.63 12.56
N PRO A 92 14.94 6.50 12.84
CA PRO A 92 14.99 7.85 12.28
C PRO A 92 14.89 7.84 10.76
N PHE A 93 14.40 8.91 10.16
CA PHE A 93 14.16 9.07 8.72
C PHE A 93 13.17 8.06 8.12
N LEU A 94 13.34 6.74 8.35
CA LEU A 94 12.45 5.69 7.88
C LEU A 94 11.04 5.88 8.43
N SER A 95 10.92 6.13 9.72
CA SER A 95 9.62 6.37 10.37
C SER A 95 8.87 7.56 9.73
N SER A 96 9.57 8.67 9.48
CA SER A 96 9.00 9.85 8.84
C SER A 96 8.55 9.55 7.42
N TRP A 97 9.38 8.85 6.66
CA TRP A 97 9.05 8.41 5.32
C TRP A 97 7.83 7.49 5.30
N MET A 98 7.80 6.47 6.14
CA MET A 98 6.69 5.53 6.27
C MET A 98 5.37 6.25 6.64
N LYS A 99 5.41 7.24 7.53
CA LYS A 99 4.23 8.07 7.84
C LYS A 99 3.76 8.87 6.62
N THR A 100 4.69 9.43 5.85
CA THR A 100 4.38 10.20 4.64
C THR A 100 3.65 9.36 3.60
N ILE A 101 4.07 8.13 3.36
CA ILE A 101 3.39 7.19 2.47
C ILE A 101 2.14 6.56 3.08
N GLY A 102 1.82 6.88 4.35
CA GLY A 102 0.60 6.43 5.02
C GLY A 102 0.71 5.07 5.69
N CYS A 103 1.91 4.61 6.05
CA CYS A 103 2.05 3.37 6.83
C CYS A 103 1.48 3.50 8.23
N LEU A 104 1.00 2.39 8.75
CA LEU A 104 0.45 2.24 10.09
C LEU A 104 1.35 1.32 10.91
N PHE A 105 1.71 1.76 12.11
CA PHE A 105 2.58 0.99 13.00
C PHE A 105 1.75 0.21 14.01
N LEU A 106 1.79 -1.11 13.92
CA LEU A 106 0.97 -2.01 14.71
C LEU A 106 1.79 -2.74 15.78
N ASP A 107 1.37 -2.61 17.02
CA ASP A 107 1.77 -3.52 18.10
C ASP A 107 0.83 -4.72 18.13
N ARG A 108 1.33 -5.88 17.67
CA ARG A 108 0.54 -7.10 17.61
C ARG A 108 0.24 -7.71 19.00
N LYS A 109 0.91 -7.22 20.05
CA LYS A 109 0.72 -7.65 21.42
C LYS A 109 -0.29 -6.78 22.18
N ASN A 110 -0.71 -5.64 21.60
CA ASN A 110 -1.64 -4.71 22.23
C ASN A 110 -2.96 -4.61 21.44
N PRO A 111 -4.02 -5.35 21.86
CA PRO A 111 -5.31 -5.33 21.15
C PRO A 111 -5.99 -3.97 21.13
N ARG A 112 -5.83 -3.15 22.18
CA ARG A 112 -6.42 -1.81 22.25
C ARG A 112 -5.81 -0.90 21.20
N GLN A 113 -4.48 -0.87 21.11
CA GLN A 113 -3.79 -0.09 20.08
C GLN A 113 -4.12 -0.59 18.66
N ALA A 114 -4.37 -1.89 18.50
CA ALA A 114 -4.77 -2.43 17.21
C ALA A 114 -6.09 -1.79 16.72
N ILE A 115 -7.07 -1.56 17.60
CA ILE A 115 -8.34 -0.90 17.26
C ILE A 115 -8.08 0.50 16.72
N GLU A 116 -7.31 1.31 17.43
CA GLU A 116 -6.97 2.69 17.02
C GLU A 116 -6.25 2.72 15.66
N VAL A 117 -5.32 1.79 15.45
CA VAL A 117 -4.59 1.66 14.17
C VAL A 117 -5.53 1.28 13.03
N PHE A 118 -6.50 0.40 13.28
CA PHE A 118 -7.51 0.04 12.28
C PHE A 118 -8.46 1.20 11.97
N GLU A 119 -8.88 1.97 12.97
CA GLU A 119 -9.70 3.17 12.76
C GLU A 119 -8.97 4.23 11.95
N GLU A 120 -7.70 4.49 12.29
CA GLU A 120 -6.85 5.39 11.51
C GLU A 120 -6.68 4.90 10.07
N GLY A 121 -6.45 3.60 9.86
CA GLY A 121 -6.36 3.01 8.53
C GLY A 121 -7.65 3.18 7.72
N THR A 122 -8.79 2.94 8.34
CA THR A 122 -10.11 3.15 7.75
C THR A 122 -10.29 4.62 7.33
N ARG A 123 -9.94 5.55 8.19
CA ARG A 123 -9.99 6.99 7.90
C ARG A 123 -9.09 7.35 6.72
N GLN A 124 -7.87 6.81 6.68
CA GLN A 124 -6.93 7.07 5.59
C GLN A 124 -7.44 6.56 4.25
N ILE A 125 -8.05 5.37 4.20
CA ILE A 125 -8.62 4.82 2.97
C ILE A 125 -9.80 5.68 2.50
N ARG A 126 -10.72 6.04 3.39
CA ARG A 126 -11.85 6.94 3.07
C ARG A 126 -11.40 8.30 2.55
N ASN A 127 -10.21 8.74 2.95
CA ASN A 127 -9.56 9.95 2.44
C ASN A 127 -8.74 9.70 1.15
N GLY A 128 -8.94 8.58 0.48
CA GLY A 128 -8.32 8.25 -0.81
C GLY A 128 -6.90 7.71 -0.74
N ARG A 129 -6.39 7.34 0.44
CA ARG A 129 -5.06 6.72 0.57
C ARG A 129 -5.15 5.21 0.37
N ALA A 130 -4.51 4.68 -0.67
CA ALA A 130 -4.45 3.25 -0.90
C ALA A 130 -3.65 2.53 0.20
N LYS A 131 -4.09 1.31 0.53
CA LYS A 131 -3.43 0.42 1.50
C LYS A 131 -3.11 -0.92 0.88
N LEU A 132 -1.98 -1.49 1.32
CA LEU A 132 -1.62 -2.88 1.06
C LEU A 132 -1.79 -3.69 2.34
N ILE A 133 -2.49 -4.79 2.22
CA ILE A 133 -2.72 -5.76 3.30
C ILE A 133 -2.15 -7.11 2.86
N PHE A 134 -1.38 -7.71 3.75
CA PHE A 134 -1.00 -9.11 3.68
C PHE A 134 -1.89 -9.90 4.63
N PRO A 135 -2.90 -10.61 4.14
CA PRO A 135 -3.92 -11.23 4.99
C PRO A 135 -3.37 -12.38 5.86
N GLU A 136 -2.24 -12.93 5.49
CA GLU A 136 -1.51 -13.93 6.26
C GLU A 136 -0.93 -13.36 7.58
N GLY A 137 -0.72 -12.05 7.63
CA GLY A 137 -0.15 -11.34 8.78
C GLY A 137 1.33 -11.61 9.04
N THR A 138 1.96 -12.53 8.32
CA THR A 138 3.39 -12.87 8.41
C THR A 138 3.86 -13.49 7.11
N ARG A 139 5.15 -13.41 6.82
CA ARG A 139 5.74 -14.00 5.62
C ARG A 139 5.66 -15.53 5.63
N SER A 140 5.36 -16.10 4.49
CA SER A 140 5.55 -17.52 4.22
C SER A 140 7.02 -17.75 3.83
N ARG A 141 7.69 -18.70 4.47
CA ARG A 141 9.09 -19.03 4.18
C ARG A 141 9.22 -20.29 3.32
N ASP A 142 8.14 -21.01 3.17
CA ASP A 142 8.05 -22.30 2.48
C ASP A 142 7.36 -22.20 1.12
N GLY A 143 7.12 -20.97 0.63
CA GLY A 143 6.44 -20.71 -0.62
C GLY A 143 4.93 -21.02 -0.61
N LYS A 144 4.40 -21.52 0.49
CA LYS A 144 2.98 -21.84 0.60
C LYS A 144 2.23 -20.68 1.26
N MET A 145 1.10 -20.32 0.68
CA MET A 145 0.22 -19.30 1.25
C MET A 145 -0.31 -19.77 2.60
N LYS A 146 -0.17 -18.92 3.62
CA LYS A 146 -0.70 -19.21 4.97
C LYS A 146 -2.19 -18.87 5.04
N PRO A 147 -2.91 -19.48 6.01
CA PRO A 147 -4.32 -19.16 6.21
C PRO A 147 -4.56 -17.67 6.41
N VAL A 148 -5.60 -17.16 5.76
CA VAL A 148 -6.04 -15.77 5.90
C VAL A 148 -6.57 -15.55 7.31
N ARG A 149 -6.06 -14.54 7.99
CA ARG A 149 -6.57 -14.12 9.29
C ARG A 149 -7.88 -13.37 9.13
N SER A 150 -8.93 -13.80 9.82
CA SER A 150 -10.29 -13.22 9.72
C SER A 150 -10.34 -11.71 9.98
N GLY A 151 -9.40 -11.18 10.78
CA GLY A 151 -9.28 -9.74 11.05
C GLY A 151 -8.57 -8.93 9.98
N ALA A 152 -7.83 -9.56 9.06
CA ALA A 152 -6.98 -8.84 8.11
C ALA A 152 -7.80 -7.97 7.13
N LEU A 153 -8.92 -8.48 6.65
CA LEU A 153 -9.77 -7.78 5.69
C LEU A 153 -10.75 -6.78 6.32
N LYS A 154 -10.84 -6.73 7.67
CA LYS A 154 -11.74 -5.79 8.35
C LYS A 154 -11.48 -4.34 7.96
N LEU A 155 -10.22 -4.00 7.65
CA LEU A 155 -9.86 -2.66 7.22
C LEU A 155 -10.53 -2.29 5.89
N ALA A 156 -10.48 -3.17 4.91
CA ALA A 156 -11.12 -2.98 3.61
C ALA A 156 -12.65 -2.84 3.76
N PHE A 157 -13.29 -3.78 4.47
CA PHE A 157 -14.74 -3.76 4.68
C PHE A 157 -15.22 -2.51 5.45
N ARG A 158 -14.52 -2.10 6.51
CA ARG A 158 -14.90 -0.92 7.29
C ARG A 158 -14.73 0.40 6.54
N SER A 159 -13.84 0.44 5.57
CA SER A 159 -13.57 1.63 4.77
C SER A 159 -14.39 1.71 3.48
N ASP A 160 -15.22 0.71 3.20
CA ASP A 160 -15.94 0.59 1.93
C ASP A 160 -14.99 0.69 0.73
N ALA A 161 -13.88 -0.03 0.83
CA ALA A 161 -12.83 0.01 -0.17
C ALA A 161 -13.00 -1.06 -1.23
N THR A 162 -12.73 -0.70 -2.47
CA THR A 162 -12.57 -1.68 -3.55
C THR A 162 -11.34 -2.54 -3.26
N VAL A 163 -11.55 -3.85 -3.14
CA VAL A 163 -10.46 -4.80 -2.89
C VAL A 163 -9.85 -5.23 -4.22
N VAL A 164 -8.55 -4.99 -4.37
CA VAL A 164 -7.79 -5.38 -5.55
C VAL A 164 -6.78 -6.47 -5.16
N PRO A 165 -6.98 -7.72 -5.62
CA PRO A 165 -6.04 -8.79 -5.35
C PRO A 165 -4.76 -8.60 -6.16
N LEU A 166 -3.62 -8.84 -5.52
CA LEU A 166 -2.30 -8.91 -6.15
C LEU A 166 -1.67 -10.26 -5.85
N THR A 167 -0.92 -10.79 -6.81
CA THR A 167 -0.09 -11.99 -6.63
C THR A 167 1.36 -11.63 -6.89
N ILE A 168 2.25 -12.02 -5.97
CA ILE A 168 3.70 -11.81 -6.05
C ILE A 168 4.42 -13.15 -5.99
#